data_d2643282f4cbd3d1ec009ec64fce8504
#
_entry.id   d2643282f4cbd3d1ec009ec64fce8504
#
_cell.length_a   1.000
_cell.length_b   1.000
_cell.length_c   1.000
_cell.angle_alpha   90.00
_cell.angle_beta   90.00
_cell.angle_gamma   90.00
#
_symmetry.space_group_name_H-M   'P 1'
#
loop_
_entity.id
_entity.type
_entity.pdbx_description
1 polymer ?
#
loop_
_entity_poly.entity_id
_entity_poly.type
_entity_poly.pdbx_seq_one_letter_code
_entity_poly.pdbx_strand_id
1 'polypeptide(L)'
;MIFIAAAKTKRKSFFIQTILSNFVKLVLHYYYGITMNSQNQKLALRSGNQMTAEGAIKAGCKFFAGYPITPASGIYKGLIDLLPLNNGIAISSPDEISALAYCVGASMRGVKAMTATSGPGWALMIETVQYALITETPVVISVVQRLGPCTGGATQGAQGDILITEFATSGGYTIPVLYPSTAKECYELTIEAFNWAEKYRTPVVLLSDKEIGMTTESVDYNKLKISAPEHRHLISENDADFSE
;
A
#
# COMPACT_ATOMS: atom_id res chain seq x y z
N MET A 1 -48.29 20.28 -10.18
CA MET A 1 -47.66 20.70 -8.92
C MET A 1 -46.60 19.72 -8.37
N ILE A 2 -46.57 18.46 -8.80
CA ILE A 2 -45.63 17.41 -8.32
C ILE A 2 -44.22 17.52 -8.94
N PHE A 3 -44.11 18.03 -10.17
CA PHE A 3 -42.80 18.13 -10.87
C PHE A 3 -41.83 19.21 -10.32
N ILE A 4 -42.34 20.24 -9.66
CA ILE A 4 -41.51 21.33 -9.11
C ILE A 4 -40.87 20.90 -7.77
N ALA A 5 -41.51 20.03 -7.00
CA ALA A 5 -40.96 19.51 -5.74
C ALA A 5 -39.78 18.56 -5.95
N ALA A 6 -39.82 17.70 -6.96
CA ALA A 6 -38.73 16.76 -7.27
C ALA A 6 -37.45 17.49 -7.78
N ALA A 7 -37.59 18.57 -8.54
CA ALA A 7 -36.47 19.37 -8.99
C ALA A 7 -35.77 20.15 -7.86
N LYS A 8 -36.55 20.66 -6.89
CA LYS A 8 -35.99 21.33 -5.71
C LYS A 8 -35.24 20.37 -4.78
N THR A 9 -35.67 19.13 -4.66
CA THR A 9 -35.04 18.11 -3.81
C THR A 9 -33.72 17.63 -4.44
N LYS A 10 -33.68 17.40 -5.74
CA LYS A 10 -32.43 17.05 -6.46
C LYS A 10 -31.39 18.16 -6.41
N ARG A 11 -31.78 19.44 -6.54
CA ARG A 11 -30.86 20.57 -6.42
C ARG A 11 -30.31 20.71 -5.01
N LYS A 12 -31.11 20.51 -3.94
CA LYS A 12 -30.61 20.52 -2.56
C LYS A 12 -29.64 19.36 -2.29
N SER A 13 -29.94 18.16 -2.77
CA SER A 13 -29.06 17.00 -2.64
C SER A 13 -27.72 17.23 -3.36
N PHE A 14 -27.75 17.74 -4.57
CA PHE A 14 -26.53 18.06 -5.33
C PHE A 14 -25.71 19.17 -4.65
N PHE A 15 -26.36 20.20 -4.12
CA PHE A 15 -25.68 21.29 -3.41
C PHE A 15 -25.02 20.82 -2.10
N ILE A 16 -25.70 19.96 -1.33
CA ILE A 16 -25.16 19.37 -0.10
C ILE A 16 -23.98 18.44 -0.41
N GLN A 17 -24.08 17.60 -1.44
CA GLN A 17 -22.97 16.75 -1.88
C GLN A 17 -21.75 17.56 -2.32
N THR A 18 -21.97 18.68 -3.03
CA THR A 18 -20.87 19.56 -3.47
C THR A 18 -20.20 20.26 -2.29
N ILE A 19 -20.98 20.73 -1.30
CA ILE A 19 -20.44 21.35 -0.08
C ILE A 19 -19.65 20.33 0.74
N LEU A 20 -20.20 19.13 0.97
CA LEU A 20 -19.52 18.04 1.67
C LEU A 20 -18.22 17.63 0.97
N SER A 21 -18.25 17.47 -0.36
CA SER A 21 -17.06 17.16 -1.16
C SER A 21 -15.99 18.24 -1.04
N ASN A 22 -16.38 19.52 -1.11
CA ASN A 22 -15.44 20.64 -0.98
C ASN A 22 -14.91 20.78 0.46
N PHE A 23 -15.73 20.54 1.47
CA PHE A 23 -15.30 20.53 2.86
C PHE A 23 -14.30 19.40 3.15
N VAL A 24 -14.60 18.20 2.67
CA VAL A 24 -13.66 17.07 2.76
C VAL A 24 -12.33 17.38 2.04
N LYS A 25 -12.39 17.99 0.86
CA LYS A 25 -11.18 18.43 0.14
C LYS A 25 -10.38 19.47 0.92
N LEU A 26 -11.07 20.43 1.55
CA LEU A 26 -10.43 21.47 2.38
C LEU A 26 -9.77 20.88 3.62
N VAL A 27 -10.42 19.94 4.30
CA VAL A 27 -9.90 19.24 5.48
C VAL A 27 -8.69 18.39 5.10
N LEU A 28 -8.76 17.62 4.00
CA LEU A 28 -7.66 16.83 3.49
C LEU A 28 -6.47 17.72 3.09
N HIS A 29 -6.72 18.87 2.48
CA HIS A 29 -5.66 19.84 2.15
C HIS A 29 -5.00 20.43 3.39
N TYR A 30 -5.82 20.88 4.36
CA TYR A 30 -5.32 21.57 5.56
C TYR A 30 -4.57 20.63 6.51
N TYR A 31 -5.10 19.42 6.75
CA TYR A 31 -4.50 18.46 7.69
C TYR A 31 -3.45 17.52 7.09
N TYR A 32 -3.53 17.23 5.79
CA TYR A 32 -2.70 16.21 5.15
C TYR A 32 -1.90 16.73 3.96
N GLY A 33 -2.05 17.99 3.57
CA GLY A 33 -1.42 18.54 2.36
C GLY A 33 -1.86 17.83 1.07
N ILE A 34 -2.96 17.09 1.11
CA ILE A 34 -3.49 16.34 -0.03
C ILE A 34 -4.38 17.28 -0.83
N THR A 35 -3.89 17.79 -1.94
CA THR A 35 -4.72 18.53 -2.89
C THR A 35 -5.40 17.56 -3.83
N MET A 36 -6.72 17.40 -3.69
CA MET A 36 -7.55 16.59 -4.59
C MET A 36 -7.78 17.23 -5.98
N ASN A 37 -7.02 18.25 -6.33
CA ASN A 37 -7.11 18.89 -7.64
C ASN A 37 -5.95 18.45 -8.52
N SER A 38 -6.10 17.29 -9.14
CA SER A 38 -5.05 16.52 -9.80
C SER A 38 -4.63 17.01 -11.18
N GLN A 39 -5.18 18.10 -11.71
CA GLN A 39 -4.92 18.42 -13.12
C GLN A 39 -3.77 19.40 -13.37
N ASN A 40 -3.16 20.02 -12.32
CA ASN A 40 -2.05 20.98 -12.53
C ASN A 40 -0.93 20.98 -11.46
N GLN A 41 -0.91 20.06 -10.48
CA GLN A 41 0.21 19.99 -9.54
C GLN A 41 1.34 19.15 -10.12
N LYS A 42 2.32 19.83 -10.73
CA LYS A 42 3.55 19.22 -11.24
C LYS A 42 4.53 18.87 -10.14
N LEU A 43 4.50 19.60 -9.01
CA LEU A 43 5.48 19.51 -7.94
C LEU A 43 4.80 19.48 -6.57
N ALA A 44 5.18 18.53 -5.71
CA ALA A 44 4.71 18.45 -4.33
C ALA A 44 5.83 17.98 -3.39
N LEU A 45 5.76 18.40 -2.12
CA LEU A 45 6.60 17.85 -1.06
C LEU A 45 5.98 16.56 -0.53
N ARG A 46 6.72 15.46 -0.60
CA ARG A 46 6.26 14.11 -0.19
C ARG A 46 7.36 13.34 0.50
N SER A 47 7.01 12.60 1.53
CA SER A 47 7.89 11.60 2.12
C SER A 47 7.81 10.28 1.36
N GLY A 48 8.85 9.43 1.50
CA GLY A 48 8.82 8.08 0.92
C GLY A 48 7.61 7.27 1.35
N ASN A 49 7.21 7.35 2.62
CA ASN A 49 6.02 6.67 3.13
C ASN A 49 4.71 7.14 2.45
N GLN A 50 4.57 8.45 2.21
CA GLN A 50 3.42 8.98 1.49
C GLN A 50 3.40 8.50 0.04
N MET A 51 4.56 8.51 -0.62
CA MET A 51 4.70 8.05 -1.99
C MET A 51 4.44 6.54 -2.12
N THR A 52 4.84 5.72 -1.13
CA THR A 52 4.48 4.30 -1.07
C THR A 52 2.96 4.10 -0.99
N ALA A 53 2.27 4.83 -0.12
CA ALA A 53 0.82 4.74 -0.01
C ALA A 53 0.10 5.18 -1.29
N GLU A 54 0.52 6.29 -1.90
CA GLU A 54 -0.02 6.78 -3.18
C GLU A 54 0.27 5.80 -4.33
N GLY A 55 1.47 5.20 -4.36
CA GLY A 55 1.86 4.18 -5.33
C GLY A 55 0.99 2.92 -5.22
N ALA A 56 0.67 2.49 -4.01
CA ALA A 56 -0.23 1.35 -3.77
C ALA A 56 -1.64 1.60 -4.33
N ILE A 57 -2.19 2.80 -4.10
CA ILE A 57 -3.48 3.18 -4.70
C ILE A 57 -3.41 3.15 -6.23
N LYS A 58 -2.33 3.68 -6.81
CA LYS A 58 -2.12 3.70 -8.25
C LYS A 58 -1.96 2.30 -8.84
N ALA A 59 -1.32 1.37 -8.12
CA ALA A 59 -1.19 -0.03 -8.50
C ALA A 59 -2.52 -0.80 -8.47
N GLY A 60 -3.57 -0.21 -7.91
CA GLY A 60 -4.86 -0.85 -7.75
C GLY A 60 -5.01 -1.65 -6.45
N CYS A 61 -4.21 -1.36 -5.43
CA CYS A 61 -4.40 -1.94 -4.09
C CYS A 61 -5.83 -1.65 -3.60
N LYS A 62 -6.49 -2.67 -3.07
CA LYS A 62 -7.86 -2.59 -2.55
C LYS A 62 -8.00 -3.08 -1.12
N PHE A 63 -6.95 -3.69 -0.58
CA PHE A 63 -6.96 -4.17 0.79
C PHE A 63 -5.64 -3.86 1.48
N PHE A 64 -5.72 -3.29 2.66
CA PHE A 64 -4.61 -3.07 3.56
C PHE A 64 -4.99 -3.54 4.96
N ALA A 65 -4.10 -4.29 5.58
CA ALA A 65 -4.15 -4.55 7.01
C ALA A 65 -2.79 -4.25 7.61
N GLY A 66 -2.76 -3.56 8.73
CA GLY A 66 -1.50 -3.18 9.35
C GLY A 66 -1.59 -2.99 10.85
N TYR A 67 -0.45 -3.14 11.51
CA TYR A 67 -0.22 -2.74 12.89
C TYR A 67 0.69 -1.50 12.91
N PRO A 68 0.33 -0.43 13.64
CA PRO A 68 1.09 0.81 13.61
C PRO A 68 2.48 0.62 14.26
N ILE A 69 3.52 0.78 13.46
CA ILE A 69 4.91 0.67 13.88
C ILE A 69 5.77 1.75 13.23
N THR A 70 6.64 2.41 14.00
CA THR A 70 7.61 3.39 13.50
C THR A 70 8.81 2.66 12.87
N PRO A 71 9.32 3.08 11.68
CA PRO A 71 8.96 4.28 10.91
C PRO A 71 7.92 4.07 9.79
N ALA A 72 7.26 2.92 9.69
CA ALA A 72 6.27 2.61 8.66
C ALA A 72 4.89 3.25 8.90
N SER A 73 4.67 3.92 10.03
CA SER A 73 3.38 4.52 10.41
C SER A 73 2.84 5.53 9.40
N GLY A 74 3.69 6.17 8.60
CA GLY A 74 3.26 7.05 7.51
C GLY A 74 2.56 6.31 6.37
N ILE A 75 3.00 5.08 6.04
CA ILE A 75 2.32 4.22 5.06
C ILE A 75 0.98 3.76 5.62
N TYR A 76 0.99 3.26 6.87
CA TYR A 76 -0.22 2.85 7.58
C TYR A 76 -1.29 3.95 7.55
N LYS A 77 -0.92 5.18 7.99
CA LYS A 77 -1.83 6.32 7.99
C LYS A 77 -2.32 6.65 6.58
N GLY A 78 -1.41 6.73 5.61
CA GLY A 78 -1.76 7.04 4.22
C GLY A 78 -2.79 6.06 3.65
N LEU A 79 -2.63 4.76 3.89
CA LEU A 79 -3.56 3.75 3.36
C LEU A 79 -4.89 3.70 4.11
N ILE A 80 -4.91 3.93 5.44
CA ILE A 80 -6.16 4.10 6.19
C ILE A 80 -6.99 5.26 5.63
N ASP A 81 -6.33 6.35 5.24
CA ASP A 81 -7.00 7.55 4.73
C ASP A 81 -7.42 7.38 3.24
N LEU A 82 -6.54 6.79 2.41
CA LEU A 82 -6.72 6.77 0.95
C LEU A 82 -7.57 5.60 0.43
N LEU A 83 -7.46 4.41 1.02
CA LEU A 83 -8.17 3.22 0.50
C LEU A 83 -9.69 3.37 0.50
N PRO A 84 -10.35 3.86 1.57
CA PRO A 84 -11.80 4.06 1.55
C PRO A 84 -12.25 5.03 0.46
N LEU A 85 -11.45 6.05 0.15
CA LEU A 85 -11.72 7.03 -0.91
C LEU A 85 -11.57 6.43 -2.33
N ASN A 86 -10.90 5.28 -2.43
CA ASN A 86 -10.64 4.56 -3.68
C ASN A 86 -11.37 3.21 -3.75
N ASN A 87 -12.49 3.05 -3.02
CA ASN A 87 -13.28 1.82 -2.96
C ASN A 87 -12.45 0.61 -2.50
N GLY A 88 -11.57 0.82 -1.53
CA GLY A 88 -10.78 -0.21 -0.87
C GLY A 88 -11.11 -0.31 0.61
N ILE A 89 -10.54 -1.30 1.27
CA ILE A 89 -10.69 -1.58 2.69
C ILE A 89 -9.33 -1.45 3.36
N ALA A 90 -9.27 -0.69 4.44
CA ALA A 90 -8.10 -0.62 5.31
C ALA A 90 -8.51 -0.93 6.74
N ILE A 91 -7.78 -1.84 7.39
CA ILE A 91 -8.07 -2.27 8.75
C ILE A 91 -6.83 -2.18 9.64
N SER A 92 -7.06 -1.85 10.90
CA SER A 92 -6.08 -1.98 11.96
C SER A 92 -6.08 -3.42 12.49
N SER A 93 -4.93 -4.04 12.49
CA SER A 93 -4.72 -5.39 13.05
C SER A 93 -4.29 -5.34 14.51
N PRO A 94 -4.54 -6.40 15.30
CA PRO A 94 -4.04 -6.48 16.67
C PRO A 94 -2.51 -6.66 16.74
N ASP A 95 -1.90 -7.23 15.70
CA ASP A 95 -0.47 -7.49 15.58
C ASP A 95 -0.06 -7.65 14.10
N GLU A 96 1.24 -7.83 13.86
CA GLU A 96 1.80 -7.97 12.51
C GLU A 96 1.51 -9.35 11.91
N ILE A 97 1.42 -10.40 12.70
CA ILE A 97 1.09 -11.76 12.23
C ILE A 97 -0.30 -11.73 11.59
N SER A 98 -1.28 -11.21 12.33
CA SER A 98 -2.65 -11.06 11.84
C SER A 98 -2.73 -10.11 10.65
N ALA A 99 -1.93 -9.03 10.62
CA ALA A 99 -1.92 -8.07 9.53
C ALA A 99 -1.60 -8.75 8.19
N LEU A 100 -0.51 -9.52 8.13
CA LEU A 100 -0.16 -10.20 6.89
C LEU A 100 -1.13 -11.34 6.57
N ALA A 101 -1.62 -12.08 7.56
CA ALA A 101 -2.60 -13.15 7.34
C ALA A 101 -3.90 -12.61 6.71
N TYR A 102 -4.40 -11.45 7.12
CA TYR A 102 -5.55 -10.80 6.50
C TYR A 102 -5.27 -10.40 5.05
N CYS A 103 -4.06 -9.88 4.76
CA CYS A 103 -3.67 -9.52 3.40
C CYS A 103 -3.58 -10.77 2.49
N VAL A 104 -3.03 -11.87 2.99
CA VAL A 104 -2.97 -13.15 2.27
C VAL A 104 -4.38 -13.66 1.97
N GLY A 105 -5.27 -13.67 2.98
CA GLY A 105 -6.67 -14.08 2.78
C GLY A 105 -7.40 -13.21 1.75
N ALA A 106 -7.23 -11.89 1.78
CA ALA A 106 -7.79 -10.99 0.77
C ALA A 106 -7.21 -11.26 -0.62
N SER A 107 -5.90 -11.52 -0.70
CA SER A 107 -5.25 -11.84 -1.97
C SER A 107 -5.74 -13.16 -2.55
N MET A 108 -5.94 -14.20 -1.75
CA MET A 108 -6.52 -15.47 -2.20
C MET A 108 -7.91 -15.30 -2.84
N ARG A 109 -8.62 -14.24 -2.48
CA ARG A 109 -9.91 -13.85 -3.10
C ARG A 109 -9.75 -12.95 -4.33
N GLY A 110 -8.54 -12.81 -4.88
CA GLY A 110 -8.29 -12.02 -6.09
C GLY A 110 -8.07 -10.53 -5.85
N VAL A 111 -7.97 -10.09 -4.59
CA VAL A 111 -7.82 -8.69 -4.24
C VAL A 111 -6.34 -8.32 -4.10
N LYS A 112 -5.89 -7.25 -4.75
CA LYS A 112 -4.55 -6.72 -4.52
C LYS A 112 -4.43 -6.20 -3.08
N ALA A 113 -3.53 -6.79 -2.31
CA ALA A 113 -3.39 -6.53 -0.89
C ALA A 113 -1.95 -6.18 -0.51
N MET A 114 -1.80 -5.34 0.52
CA MET A 114 -0.49 -5.06 1.11
C MET A 114 -0.57 -4.84 2.61
N THR A 115 0.57 -5.03 3.25
CA THR A 115 0.84 -4.59 4.63
C THR A 115 2.08 -3.69 4.67
N ALA A 116 2.25 -2.98 5.80
CA ALA A 116 3.44 -2.18 6.05
C ALA A 116 3.92 -2.40 7.48
N THR A 117 5.23 -2.59 7.65
CA THR A 117 5.86 -2.90 8.93
C THR A 117 7.30 -2.36 8.99
N SER A 118 8.00 -2.70 10.07
CA SER A 118 9.42 -2.46 10.30
C SER A 118 10.08 -3.76 10.79
N GLY A 119 11.40 -3.77 10.99
CA GLY A 119 12.17 -4.96 11.32
C GLY A 119 11.55 -5.92 12.33
N PRO A 120 11.10 -5.47 13.53
CA PRO A 120 10.48 -6.38 14.51
C PRO A 120 9.23 -7.07 14.00
N GLY A 121 8.33 -6.32 13.33
CA GLY A 121 7.12 -6.90 12.76
C GLY A 121 7.42 -7.75 11.52
N TRP A 122 8.45 -7.41 10.74
CA TRP A 122 8.93 -8.24 9.65
C TRP A 122 9.34 -9.63 10.14
N ALA A 123 10.09 -9.68 11.24
CA ALA A 123 10.46 -10.96 11.85
C ALA A 123 9.25 -11.82 12.26
N LEU A 124 8.17 -11.20 12.74
CA LEU A 124 6.93 -11.90 13.10
C LEU A 124 6.15 -12.42 11.89
N MET A 125 6.32 -11.80 10.73
CA MET A 125 5.60 -12.15 9.50
C MET A 125 6.21 -13.31 8.71
N ILE A 126 7.42 -13.74 9.02
CA ILE A 126 8.22 -14.66 8.19
C ILE A 126 7.49 -15.97 7.88
N GLU A 127 6.81 -16.57 8.85
CA GLU A 127 6.05 -17.80 8.59
C GLU A 127 4.92 -17.57 7.59
N THR A 128 4.15 -16.50 7.74
CA THR A 128 3.05 -16.17 6.81
C THR A 128 3.59 -15.78 5.42
N VAL A 129 4.78 -15.22 5.33
CA VAL A 129 5.47 -14.98 4.03
C VAL A 129 5.78 -16.30 3.34
N GLN A 130 6.32 -17.28 4.05
CA GLN A 130 6.60 -18.60 3.51
C GLN A 130 5.32 -19.33 3.08
N TYR A 131 4.24 -19.17 3.85
CA TYR A 131 2.93 -19.67 3.46
C TYR A 131 2.42 -19.02 2.16
N ALA A 132 2.53 -17.70 2.04
CA ALA A 132 2.15 -16.99 0.81
C ALA A 132 3.00 -17.43 -0.40
N LEU A 133 4.30 -17.71 -0.17
CA LEU A 133 5.20 -18.19 -1.20
C LEU A 133 4.79 -19.58 -1.71
N ILE A 134 4.55 -20.54 -0.80
CA ILE A 134 4.24 -21.92 -1.19
C ILE A 134 2.82 -22.06 -1.78
N THR A 135 1.91 -21.17 -1.43
CA THR A 135 0.55 -21.09 -1.99
C THR A 135 0.45 -20.20 -3.22
N GLU A 136 1.58 -19.68 -3.72
CA GLU A 136 1.63 -18.78 -4.86
C GLU A 136 0.66 -17.59 -4.71
N THR A 137 0.58 -17.03 -3.50
CA THR A 137 -0.34 -15.93 -3.17
C THR A 137 0.36 -14.59 -3.29
N PRO A 138 0.00 -13.73 -4.26
CA PRO A 138 0.58 -12.41 -4.44
C PRO A 138 0.24 -11.48 -3.26
N VAL A 139 1.24 -10.90 -2.64
CA VAL A 139 1.06 -9.88 -1.61
C VAL A 139 2.27 -8.95 -1.56
N VAL A 140 2.06 -7.66 -1.34
CA VAL A 140 3.15 -6.70 -1.17
C VAL A 140 3.35 -6.43 0.32
N ILE A 141 4.61 -6.52 0.76
CA ILE A 141 4.99 -6.23 2.13
C ILE A 141 6.00 -5.07 2.12
N SER A 142 5.59 -3.90 2.60
CA SER A 142 6.50 -2.78 2.75
C SER A 142 7.19 -2.84 4.11
N VAL A 143 8.51 -3.01 4.09
CA VAL A 143 9.35 -3.02 5.29
C VAL A 143 10.17 -1.73 5.32
N VAL A 144 9.93 -0.89 6.30
CA VAL A 144 10.71 0.32 6.53
C VAL A 144 11.70 0.04 7.65
N GLN A 145 12.97 -0.15 7.30
CA GLN A 145 14.03 -0.56 8.22
C GLN A 145 14.29 0.46 9.31
N ARG A 146 14.69 -0.04 10.48
CA ARG A 146 15.15 0.75 11.62
C ARG A 146 16.25 0.01 12.38
N LEU A 147 16.88 0.69 13.34
CA LEU A 147 17.90 0.07 14.16
C LEU A 147 17.35 -1.14 14.92
N GLY A 148 17.92 -2.32 14.64
CA GLY A 148 17.75 -3.58 15.36
C GLY A 148 18.91 -3.86 16.31
N PRO A 149 19.00 -5.09 16.85
CA PRO A 149 18.02 -6.19 16.75
C PRO A 149 16.78 -5.99 17.62
N CYS A 150 15.76 -6.85 17.46
CA CYS A 150 14.52 -6.85 18.24
C CYS A 150 13.77 -5.53 18.11
N THR A 151 13.14 -5.04 19.17
CA THR A 151 12.44 -3.76 19.20
C THR A 151 13.37 -2.58 18.90
N GLY A 152 14.64 -2.67 19.23
CA GLY A 152 15.71 -1.76 18.82
C GLY A 152 15.44 -0.29 19.08
N GLY A 153 15.92 0.54 18.14
CA GLY A 153 15.74 1.99 18.20
C GLY A 153 14.68 2.46 17.20
N ALA A 154 13.43 2.63 17.64
CA ALA A 154 12.29 2.95 16.77
C ALA A 154 12.47 4.22 15.91
N THR A 155 13.27 5.17 16.40
CA THR A 155 13.53 6.46 15.74
C THR A 155 14.94 6.55 15.14
N GLN A 156 15.72 5.47 15.19
CA GLN A 156 17.08 5.44 14.64
C GLN A 156 17.09 4.65 13.34
N GLY A 157 17.72 5.23 12.31
CA GLY A 157 17.90 4.58 11.01
C GLY A 157 18.96 3.50 11.08
N ALA A 158 18.74 2.41 10.36
CA ALA A 158 19.72 1.36 10.08
C ALA A 158 19.22 0.50 8.92
N GLN A 159 20.10 -0.35 8.38
CA GLN A 159 19.82 -1.22 7.23
C GLN A 159 20.12 -2.69 7.54
N GLY A 160 19.98 -3.08 8.82
CA GLY A 160 20.26 -4.44 9.28
C GLY A 160 19.20 -5.47 8.85
N ASP A 161 18.01 -5.03 8.50
CA ASP A 161 16.91 -5.91 8.09
C ASP A 161 17.10 -6.50 6.67
N ILE A 162 18.12 -6.06 5.93
CA ILE A 162 18.53 -6.67 4.65
C ILE A 162 18.81 -8.16 4.84
N LEU A 163 19.60 -8.52 5.87
CA LEU A 163 19.99 -9.91 6.11
C LEU A 163 18.79 -10.81 6.47
N ILE A 164 17.90 -10.33 7.33
CA ILE A 164 16.69 -11.09 7.67
C ILE A 164 15.75 -11.21 6.46
N THR A 165 15.76 -10.24 5.56
CA THR A 165 14.97 -10.30 4.33
C THR A 165 15.57 -11.30 3.33
N GLU A 166 16.89 -11.35 3.18
CA GLU A 166 17.58 -12.29 2.32
C GLU A 166 17.35 -13.75 2.75
N PHE A 167 17.37 -14.00 4.05
CA PHE A 167 17.23 -15.36 4.62
C PHE A 167 15.83 -15.63 5.21
N ALA A 168 14.82 -14.90 4.78
CA ALA A 168 13.46 -15.02 5.32
C ALA A 168 12.77 -16.36 5.01
N THR A 169 13.31 -17.14 4.07
CA THR A 169 12.67 -18.39 3.62
C THR A 169 13.54 -19.60 3.90
N SER A 170 12.91 -20.72 4.23
CA SER A 170 13.56 -22.03 4.31
C SER A 170 13.56 -22.72 2.92
N GLY A 171 14.29 -23.82 2.79
CA GLY A 171 14.28 -24.64 1.58
C GLY A 171 14.96 -24.04 0.35
N GLY A 172 15.69 -22.92 0.51
CA GLY A 172 16.42 -22.26 -0.58
C GLY A 172 15.52 -21.46 -1.54
N TYR A 173 14.29 -21.18 -1.15
CA TYR A 173 13.43 -20.28 -1.91
C TYR A 173 13.87 -18.82 -1.74
N THR A 174 13.61 -18.00 -2.76
CA THR A 174 13.87 -16.56 -2.73
C THR A 174 12.58 -15.80 -3.01
N ILE A 175 12.48 -14.61 -2.43
CA ILE A 175 11.38 -13.67 -2.69
C ILE A 175 11.96 -12.42 -3.37
N PRO A 176 11.24 -11.80 -4.32
CA PRO A 176 11.68 -10.54 -4.91
C PRO A 176 11.70 -9.42 -3.87
N VAL A 177 12.77 -8.63 -3.89
CA VAL A 177 12.96 -7.46 -3.03
C VAL A 177 13.26 -6.25 -3.90
N LEU A 178 12.47 -5.19 -3.74
CA LEU A 178 12.68 -3.90 -4.39
C LEU A 178 13.10 -2.88 -3.34
N TYR A 179 14.17 -2.12 -3.62
CA TYR A 179 14.75 -1.16 -2.67
C TYR A 179 14.73 0.25 -3.28
N PRO A 180 13.77 1.12 -2.91
CA PRO A 180 13.76 2.51 -3.34
C PRO A 180 14.86 3.31 -2.65
N SER A 181 15.46 4.26 -3.36
CA SER A 181 16.48 5.19 -2.87
C SER A 181 15.99 6.64 -2.72
N THR A 182 14.78 6.93 -3.20
CA THR A 182 14.15 8.26 -3.16
C THR A 182 12.65 8.15 -2.93
N ALA A 183 12.00 9.24 -2.49
CA ALA A 183 10.55 9.29 -2.39
C ALA A 183 9.85 9.01 -3.74
N LYS A 184 10.45 9.46 -4.85
CA LYS A 184 9.98 9.14 -6.20
C LYS A 184 9.98 7.63 -6.45
N GLU A 185 11.08 6.96 -6.16
CA GLU A 185 11.20 5.51 -6.33
C GLU A 185 10.28 4.74 -5.38
N CYS A 186 9.97 5.26 -4.18
CA CYS A 186 8.96 4.67 -3.33
C CYS A 186 7.61 4.50 -4.05
N TYR A 187 7.21 5.49 -4.85
CA TYR A 187 5.99 5.41 -5.66
C TYR A 187 6.13 4.40 -6.81
N GLU A 188 7.19 4.55 -7.60
CA GLU A 188 7.41 3.76 -8.83
C GLU A 188 7.59 2.28 -8.49
N LEU A 189 8.45 1.96 -7.53
CA LEU A 189 8.73 0.58 -7.11
C LEU A 189 7.58 -0.05 -6.32
N THR A 190 6.71 0.73 -5.69
CA THR A 190 5.48 0.18 -5.13
C THR A 190 4.59 -0.39 -6.23
N ILE A 191 4.44 0.32 -7.35
CA ILE A 191 3.66 -0.16 -8.50
C ILE A 191 4.30 -1.44 -9.08
N GLU A 192 5.62 -1.43 -9.24
CA GLU A 192 6.37 -2.60 -9.72
C GLU A 192 6.26 -3.79 -8.75
N ALA A 193 6.26 -3.56 -7.43
CA ALA A 193 6.08 -4.62 -6.45
C ALA A 193 4.74 -5.33 -6.63
N PHE A 194 3.66 -4.59 -6.85
CA PHE A 194 2.36 -5.18 -7.18
C PHE A 194 2.37 -5.91 -8.52
N ASN A 195 3.01 -5.34 -9.55
CA ASN A 195 3.12 -5.97 -10.85
C ASN A 195 3.90 -7.29 -10.77
N TRP A 196 5.02 -7.32 -10.05
CA TRP A 196 5.79 -8.54 -9.85
C TRP A 196 5.03 -9.57 -9.02
N ALA A 197 4.33 -9.13 -7.96
CA ALA A 197 3.53 -10.04 -7.15
C ALA A 197 2.45 -10.74 -8.00
N GLU A 198 1.68 -9.98 -8.78
CA GLU A 198 0.64 -10.52 -9.65
C GLU A 198 1.20 -11.41 -10.76
N LYS A 199 2.26 -10.96 -11.43
CA LYS A 199 2.87 -11.67 -12.57
C LYS A 199 3.51 -12.99 -12.17
N TYR A 200 4.24 -13.00 -11.06
CA TYR A 200 5.01 -14.17 -10.62
C TYR A 200 4.31 -14.97 -9.52
N ARG A 201 3.12 -14.55 -9.08
CA ARG A 201 2.31 -15.22 -8.07
C ARG A 201 3.11 -15.48 -6.79
N THR A 202 3.71 -14.41 -6.25
CA THR A 202 4.65 -14.52 -5.12
C THR A 202 4.51 -13.31 -4.20
N PRO A 203 4.82 -13.43 -2.90
CA PRO A 203 5.04 -12.27 -2.06
C PRO A 203 6.22 -11.44 -2.59
N VAL A 204 6.10 -10.11 -2.51
CA VAL A 204 7.17 -9.16 -2.89
C VAL A 204 7.41 -8.20 -1.75
N VAL A 205 8.67 -8.01 -1.39
CA VAL A 205 9.08 -7.05 -0.35
C VAL A 205 9.51 -5.74 -0.99
N LEU A 206 8.89 -4.65 -0.55
CA LEU A 206 9.38 -3.30 -0.79
C LEU A 206 10.17 -2.89 0.46
N LEU A 207 11.49 -2.98 0.37
CA LEU A 207 12.40 -2.73 1.48
C LEU A 207 12.95 -1.32 1.40
N SER A 208 12.51 -0.42 2.25
CA SER A 208 13.06 0.92 2.41
C SER A 208 13.68 1.07 3.79
N ASP A 209 14.14 2.25 4.12
CA ASP A 209 14.61 2.56 5.47
C ASP A 209 13.97 3.85 6.01
N LYS A 210 14.22 4.14 7.28
CA LYS A 210 13.69 5.31 7.97
C LYS A 210 14.02 6.62 7.25
N GLU A 211 15.25 6.75 6.74
CA GLU A 211 15.70 7.99 6.12
C GLU A 211 14.91 8.27 4.84
N ILE A 212 14.74 7.26 3.99
CA ILE A 212 13.93 7.36 2.77
C ILE A 212 12.44 7.53 3.12
N GLY A 213 11.94 6.69 4.03
CA GLY A 213 10.53 6.66 4.38
C GLY A 213 10.01 7.96 5.00
N MET A 214 10.81 8.63 5.82
CA MET A 214 10.39 9.81 6.60
C MET A 214 10.91 11.13 6.04
N THR A 215 11.96 11.13 5.21
CA THR A 215 12.47 12.36 4.61
C THR A 215 11.51 12.88 3.56
N THR A 216 11.27 14.19 3.60
CA THR A 216 10.40 14.86 2.63
C THR A 216 11.24 15.41 1.48
N GLU A 217 10.86 15.05 0.27
CA GLU A 217 11.49 15.49 -0.97
C GLU A 217 10.51 16.23 -1.86
N SER A 218 11.04 17.00 -2.81
CA SER A 218 10.27 17.63 -3.87
C SER A 218 10.05 16.63 -5.01
N VAL A 219 8.81 16.20 -5.22
CA VAL A 219 8.45 15.21 -6.24
C VAL A 219 7.69 15.86 -7.38
N ASP A 220 8.16 15.69 -8.61
CA ASP A 220 7.47 16.09 -9.84
C ASP A 220 6.66 14.91 -10.39
N TYR A 221 5.35 14.95 -10.24
CA TYR A 221 4.46 13.88 -10.67
C TYR A 221 4.46 13.65 -12.19
N ASN A 222 4.88 14.65 -13.01
CA ASN A 222 4.98 14.44 -14.47
C ASN A 222 6.22 13.62 -14.86
N LYS A 223 7.18 13.47 -13.95
CA LYS A 223 8.41 12.71 -14.18
C LYS A 223 8.35 11.30 -13.57
N LEU A 224 7.20 10.91 -13.01
CA LEU A 224 7.03 9.56 -12.48
C LEU A 224 6.94 8.56 -13.65
N LYS A 225 7.68 7.47 -13.52
CA LYS A 225 7.58 6.32 -14.41
C LYS A 225 6.49 5.40 -13.88
N ILE A 226 5.38 5.32 -14.59
CA ILE A 226 4.21 4.56 -14.16
C ILE A 226 4.01 3.40 -15.13
N SER A 227 4.30 2.19 -14.66
CA SER A 227 3.96 0.96 -15.38
C SER A 227 2.46 0.71 -15.33
N ALA A 228 1.93 0.09 -16.37
CA ALA A 228 0.54 -0.37 -16.35
C ALA A 228 0.35 -1.41 -15.24
N PRO A 229 -0.76 -1.34 -14.47
CA PRO A 229 -1.03 -2.36 -13.46
C PRO A 229 -1.25 -3.74 -14.08
N GLU A 230 -0.48 -4.72 -13.64
CA GLU A 230 -0.68 -6.13 -13.97
C GLU A 230 -1.81 -6.73 -13.12
N HIS A 231 -2.50 -7.71 -13.68
CA HIS A 231 -3.54 -8.47 -12.98
C HIS A 231 -3.34 -9.95 -13.32
N ARG A 232 -3.25 -10.80 -12.30
CA ARG A 232 -3.26 -12.26 -12.52
C ARG A 232 -4.60 -12.69 -13.08
N HIS A 233 -4.57 -13.74 -13.88
CA HIS A 233 -5.79 -14.43 -14.29
C HIS A 233 -6.41 -15.14 -13.07
N LEU A 234 -7.68 -14.91 -12.82
CA LEU A 234 -8.46 -15.62 -11.81
C LEU A 234 -9.28 -16.68 -12.51
N ILE A 235 -9.05 -17.95 -12.14
CA ILE A 235 -9.83 -19.06 -12.67
C ILE A 235 -11.29 -18.90 -12.27
N SER A 236 -12.19 -19.03 -13.22
CA SER A 236 -13.65 -19.02 -13.05
C SER A 236 -14.22 -20.40 -13.35
N GLU A 237 -15.45 -20.65 -12.90
CA GLU A 237 -16.15 -21.90 -13.19
C GLU A 237 -16.32 -22.18 -14.70
N ASN A 238 -16.14 -21.18 -15.56
CA ASN A 238 -16.22 -21.28 -17.00
C ASN A 238 -14.86 -21.59 -17.67
N ASP A 239 -13.78 -21.62 -16.91
CA ASP A 239 -12.46 -21.93 -17.46
C ASP A 239 -12.31 -23.44 -17.61
N ALA A 240 -11.79 -23.87 -18.77
CA ALA A 240 -11.68 -25.30 -19.14
C ALA A 240 -10.86 -26.13 -18.13
N ASP A 241 -9.95 -25.47 -17.39
CA ASP A 241 -9.09 -26.12 -16.39
C ASP A 241 -9.77 -26.34 -15.03
N PHE A 242 -11.04 -25.96 -14.87
CA PHE A 242 -11.82 -26.15 -13.63
C PHE A 242 -12.58 -27.49 -13.60
N SER A 243 -12.41 -28.33 -14.62
CA SER A 243 -13.23 -29.53 -14.84
C SER A 243 -12.61 -30.85 -14.38
N GLU A 244 -11.59 -30.84 -13.51
CA GLU A 244 -11.03 -32.06 -12.90
C GLU A 244 -11.27 -32.16 -11.40
#